data_adbd7c8768772b13e05fa8e48cde30bd
#
_entry.id   adbd7c8768772b13e05fa8e48cde30bd
#
_cell.length_a   1.000
_cell.length_b   1.000
_cell.length_c   1.000
_cell.angle_alpha   90.00
_cell.angle_beta   90.00
_cell.angle_gamma   90.00
#
_symmetry.space_group_name_H-M   'P 1'
#
loop_
_entity.id
_entity.type
_entity.pdbx_description
1 polymer ?
#
loop_
_entity_poly.entity_id
_entity_poly.type
_entity_poly.pdbx_seq_one_letter_code
_entity_poly.pdbx_strand_id
1 'polypeptide(L)'
;MGNARARKIPAQLVEDEDYQLRHERVAGIDIAKAKADVCTRLPPAREGGRRASRVEEVPARAADILALAGRLLADGVQLAVMEATSDYWRIWYYLLEGAGLSVQLVNPSHARQLAGRPKTDRLDAQWIARLAEMGLLRPSFVPPPEIRALRDLTRTRLQLVRDRTREWQRLEKLLEGALIKLSSAVHSLSRTKTARDILEAIARGQRDPKTLAALAAPQIKDGRSAVEQALEGMILGDHHPRLIRIHLDHITFLDRSIAAVEDEIDAALDAIPAAWGISADGVPSPDPGPDAAALTAAERLAEEGEAAFSLA
;
A
#
# COMPACT_ATOMS: atom_id res chain seq x y z
N MET A 1 51.92 27.91 -12.26
CA MET A 1 51.03 26.91 -12.84
C MET A 1 49.59 27.44 -12.76
N GLY A 2 49.05 27.89 -13.87
CA GLY A 2 47.80 28.63 -13.93
C GLY A 2 46.58 27.72 -13.85
N ASN A 3 45.66 28.06 -12.97
CA ASN A 3 44.36 27.44 -12.81
C ASN A 3 43.45 27.84 -14.00
N ALA A 4 43.26 26.97 -14.96
CA ALA A 4 42.31 27.17 -16.04
C ALA A 4 40.87 27.13 -15.47
N ARG A 5 40.22 28.28 -15.33
CA ARG A 5 38.77 28.40 -15.05
C ARG A 5 38.01 27.74 -16.19
N ALA A 6 37.33 26.66 -15.87
CA ALA A 6 36.38 26.05 -16.78
C ALA A 6 35.33 27.09 -17.23
N ARG A 7 35.30 27.38 -18.53
CA ARG A 7 34.27 28.22 -19.16
C ARG A 7 32.89 27.59 -18.91
N LYS A 8 32.02 28.27 -18.16
CA LYS A 8 30.61 27.96 -18.09
C LYS A 8 30.04 28.11 -19.50
N ILE A 9 29.66 26.99 -20.10
CA ILE A 9 28.84 27.01 -21.32
C ILE A 9 27.48 27.56 -20.89
N PRO A 10 26.97 28.68 -21.48
CA PRO A 10 25.64 29.13 -21.16
C PRO A 10 24.66 28.05 -21.60
N ALA A 11 23.66 27.74 -20.74
CA ALA A 11 22.59 26.85 -21.09
C ALA A 11 21.89 27.41 -22.32
N GLN A 12 22.13 26.80 -23.48
CA GLN A 12 21.37 27.11 -24.69
C GLN A 12 19.91 26.75 -24.41
N LEU A 13 19.05 27.74 -24.32
CA LEU A 13 17.62 27.55 -24.45
C LEU A 13 17.40 26.90 -25.83
N VAL A 14 17.05 25.64 -25.85
CA VAL A 14 16.59 24.98 -27.08
C VAL A 14 15.31 25.69 -27.49
N GLU A 15 15.31 26.29 -28.67
CA GLU A 15 14.15 26.98 -29.20
C GLU A 15 12.97 26.01 -29.34
N ASP A 16 11.75 26.47 -28.98
CA ASP A 16 10.53 25.64 -28.86
C ASP A 16 9.98 25.19 -30.25
N GLU A 17 10.66 25.48 -31.35
CA GLU A 17 10.06 25.49 -32.71
C GLU A 17 10.07 24.13 -33.43
N ASP A 18 10.81 23.12 -32.99
CA ASP A 18 11.02 21.89 -33.77
C ASP A 18 10.34 20.64 -33.28
N TYR A 19 9.47 20.70 -32.23
CA TYR A 19 8.85 19.51 -31.67
C TYR A 19 7.35 19.43 -31.95
N GLN A 20 6.91 18.30 -32.51
CA GLN A 20 5.50 17.99 -32.65
C GLN A 20 4.86 17.83 -31.27
N LEU A 21 4.02 18.79 -30.87
CA LEU A 21 3.34 18.77 -29.59
C LEU A 21 2.22 17.74 -29.61
N ARG A 22 2.20 16.86 -28.56
CA ARG A 22 1.12 15.93 -28.34
C ARG A 22 0.00 16.54 -27.48
N HIS A 23 0.37 17.46 -26.60
CA HIS A 23 -0.54 18.20 -25.75
C HIS A 23 -0.20 19.68 -25.77
N GLU A 24 -1.19 20.53 -26.07
CA GLU A 24 -0.98 21.96 -26.17
C GLU A 24 -1.03 22.70 -24.83
N ARG A 25 -1.76 22.14 -23.85
CA ARG A 25 -2.01 22.74 -22.55
C ARG A 25 -1.67 21.76 -21.47
N VAL A 26 -0.58 21.96 -20.76
CA VAL A 26 -0.06 21.03 -19.77
C VAL A 26 0.36 21.71 -18.48
N ALA A 27 0.38 20.94 -17.39
CA ALA A 27 1.01 21.33 -16.15
C ALA A 27 2.07 20.29 -15.75
N GLY A 28 3.28 20.75 -15.44
CA GLY A 28 4.34 19.95 -14.81
C GLY A 28 4.43 20.30 -13.34
N ILE A 29 4.47 19.30 -12.46
CA ILE A 29 4.41 19.47 -11.01
C ILE A 29 5.62 18.76 -10.38
N ASP A 30 6.51 19.53 -9.78
CA ASP A 30 7.62 19.02 -8.97
C ASP A 30 7.25 19.09 -7.49
N ILE A 31 7.15 17.92 -6.85
CA ILE A 31 6.54 17.75 -5.54
C ILE A 31 7.60 17.63 -4.45
N ALA A 32 7.48 18.48 -3.44
CA ALA A 32 8.16 18.37 -2.15
C ALA A 32 7.16 18.09 -1.01
N LYS A 33 7.67 17.84 0.19
CA LYS A 33 6.85 17.48 1.37
C LYS A 33 5.79 18.53 1.72
N ALA A 34 6.15 19.81 1.66
CA ALA A 34 5.30 20.91 2.13
C ALA A 34 4.66 21.74 1.03
N LYS A 35 5.13 21.60 -0.22
CA LYS A 35 4.74 22.40 -1.38
C LYS A 35 5.08 21.69 -2.67
N ALA A 36 4.63 22.24 -3.79
CA ALA A 36 5.13 21.89 -5.12
C ALA A 36 5.40 23.13 -5.95
N ASP A 37 6.38 23.05 -6.85
CA ASP A 37 6.52 23.98 -7.95
C ASP A 37 5.69 23.48 -9.12
N VAL A 38 4.80 24.34 -9.63
CA VAL A 38 3.87 24.00 -10.72
C VAL A 38 4.17 24.88 -11.91
N CYS A 39 4.53 24.28 -13.02
CA CYS A 39 4.70 24.96 -14.31
C CYS A 39 3.50 24.69 -15.22
N THR A 40 2.72 25.71 -15.52
CA THR A 40 1.63 25.65 -16.51
C THR A 40 2.16 26.19 -17.84
N ARG A 41 2.03 25.39 -18.93
CA ARG A 41 2.40 25.78 -20.28
C ARG A 41 1.14 25.80 -21.17
N LEU A 42 0.96 26.94 -21.85
CA LEU A 42 -0.22 27.22 -22.65
C LEU A 42 0.19 27.66 -24.06
N PRO A 43 -0.68 27.50 -25.06
CA PRO A 43 -0.44 28.04 -26.40
C PRO A 43 -0.17 29.55 -26.37
N PRO A 44 0.53 30.08 -27.36
CA PRO A 44 0.75 31.51 -27.44
C PRO A 44 -0.59 32.26 -27.61
N ALA A 45 -0.68 33.46 -27.02
CA ALA A 45 -1.88 34.30 -27.12
C ALA A 45 -2.12 34.86 -28.54
N ARG A 46 -1.11 34.80 -29.40
CA ARG A 46 -1.17 35.25 -30.82
C ARG A 46 -0.42 34.24 -31.66
N GLU A 47 -0.88 34.02 -32.89
CA GLU A 47 -0.22 33.18 -33.88
C GLU A 47 1.24 33.63 -34.10
N GLY A 48 2.21 32.70 -34.12
CA GLY A 48 3.64 32.99 -34.19
C GLY A 48 4.26 33.56 -32.92
N GLY A 49 3.51 33.66 -31.80
CA GLY A 49 4.02 34.10 -30.51
C GLY A 49 4.75 32.99 -29.73
N ARG A 50 5.46 33.36 -28.67
CA ARG A 50 6.05 32.39 -27.71
C ARG A 50 4.97 31.77 -26.84
N ARG A 51 5.11 30.49 -26.52
CA ARG A 51 4.25 29.79 -25.56
C ARG A 51 4.32 30.45 -24.17
N ALA A 52 3.17 30.59 -23.54
CA ALA A 52 3.10 31.10 -22.17
C ALA A 52 3.59 30.00 -21.18
N SER A 53 4.52 30.36 -20.33
CA SER A 53 5.02 29.48 -19.24
C SER A 53 4.91 30.25 -17.94
N ARG A 54 4.07 29.73 -17.02
CA ARG A 54 3.87 30.30 -15.69
C ARG A 54 4.34 29.29 -14.66
N VAL A 55 5.23 29.69 -13.75
CA VAL A 55 5.66 28.86 -12.63
C VAL A 55 5.19 29.49 -11.34
N GLU A 56 4.48 28.71 -10.53
CA GLU A 56 4.00 29.13 -9.22
C GLU A 56 4.34 28.06 -8.17
N GLU A 57 4.58 28.51 -6.94
CA GLU A 57 4.75 27.64 -5.78
C GLU A 57 3.39 27.47 -5.10
N VAL A 58 2.97 26.23 -4.84
CA VAL A 58 1.67 25.92 -4.24
C VAL A 58 1.91 25.07 -2.98
N PRO A 59 1.35 25.47 -1.81
CA PRO A 59 1.43 24.68 -0.60
C PRO A 59 0.71 23.33 -0.73
N ALA A 60 1.26 22.25 -0.09
CA ALA A 60 0.68 20.92 -0.08
C ALA A 60 -0.52 20.81 0.89
N ARG A 61 -1.51 21.71 0.75
CA ARG A 61 -2.76 21.72 1.50
C ARG A 61 -3.92 21.50 0.53
N ALA A 62 -4.93 20.74 0.96
CA ALA A 62 -6.06 20.38 0.11
C ALA A 62 -6.75 21.62 -0.52
N ALA A 63 -6.96 22.67 0.25
CA ALA A 63 -7.59 23.90 -0.26
C ALA A 63 -6.76 24.58 -1.36
N ASP A 64 -5.44 24.65 -1.20
CA ASP A 64 -4.54 25.28 -2.21
C ASP A 64 -4.46 24.43 -3.49
N ILE A 65 -4.44 23.10 -3.33
CA ILE A 65 -4.41 22.17 -4.48
C ILE A 65 -5.75 22.22 -5.24
N LEU A 66 -6.89 22.28 -4.55
CA LEU A 66 -8.21 22.44 -5.20
C LEU A 66 -8.34 23.79 -5.89
N ALA A 67 -7.81 24.87 -5.30
CA ALA A 67 -7.75 26.18 -5.96
C ALA A 67 -6.84 26.12 -7.22
N LEU A 68 -5.73 25.41 -7.17
CA LEU A 68 -4.89 25.13 -8.33
C LEU A 68 -5.68 24.37 -9.41
N ALA A 69 -6.38 23.30 -9.01
CA ALA A 69 -7.19 22.49 -9.93
C ALA A 69 -8.20 23.37 -10.70
N GLY A 70 -8.90 24.26 -9.99
CA GLY A 70 -9.83 25.22 -10.62
C GLY A 70 -9.15 26.14 -11.64
N ARG A 71 -7.93 26.63 -11.34
CA ARG A 71 -7.15 27.44 -12.31
C ARG A 71 -6.72 26.63 -13.52
N LEU A 72 -6.22 25.41 -13.32
CA LEU A 72 -5.78 24.54 -14.41
C LEU A 72 -6.94 24.15 -15.34
N LEU A 73 -8.11 23.87 -14.77
CA LEU A 73 -9.33 23.61 -15.55
C LEU A 73 -9.79 24.84 -16.34
N ALA A 74 -9.76 26.03 -15.72
CA ALA A 74 -10.09 27.29 -16.39
C ALA A 74 -9.12 27.62 -17.53
N ASP A 75 -7.83 27.29 -17.38
CA ASP A 75 -6.81 27.41 -18.41
C ASP A 75 -6.94 26.31 -19.48
N GLY A 76 -7.85 25.35 -19.33
CA GLY A 76 -8.09 24.23 -20.25
C GLY A 76 -6.92 23.24 -20.30
N VAL A 77 -6.21 23.04 -19.20
CA VAL A 77 -5.09 22.07 -19.10
C VAL A 77 -5.59 20.67 -19.45
N GLN A 78 -4.97 20.06 -20.45
CA GLN A 78 -5.30 18.72 -20.96
C GLN A 78 -4.64 17.61 -20.15
N LEU A 79 -3.46 17.90 -19.58
CA LEU A 79 -2.67 16.92 -18.86
C LEU A 79 -1.84 17.59 -17.76
N ALA A 80 -1.96 17.10 -16.52
CA ALA A 80 -1.08 17.41 -15.41
C ALA A 80 -0.14 16.24 -15.16
N VAL A 81 1.17 16.47 -15.10
CA VAL A 81 2.19 15.43 -14.89
C VAL A 81 2.99 15.75 -13.65
N MET A 82 3.21 14.74 -12.80
CA MET A 82 4.00 14.86 -11.57
C MET A 82 4.97 13.72 -11.39
N GLU A 83 6.10 13.97 -10.71
CA GLU A 83 7.05 12.92 -10.34
C GLU A 83 6.60 12.19 -9.05
N ALA A 84 6.81 10.86 -9.02
CA ALA A 84 6.52 10.00 -7.87
C ALA A 84 7.60 10.18 -6.78
N THR A 85 7.54 11.26 -6.01
CA THR A 85 8.47 11.53 -4.91
C THR A 85 7.88 11.02 -3.60
N SER A 86 8.43 9.90 -3.05
CA SER A 86 7.91 9.26 -1.83
C SER A 86 6.39 9.05 -1.90
N ASP A 87 5.66 9.25 -0.79
CA ASP A 87 4.18 9.23 -0.74
C ASP A 87 3.55 10.62 -0.90
N TYR A 88 4.34 11.67 -1.11
CA TYR A 88 3.85 13.06 -1.15
C TYR A 88 2.98 13.36 -2.37
N TRP A 89 3.12 12.57 -3.46
CA TRP A 89 2.33 12.72 -4.68
C TRP A 89 0.83 12.43 -4.51
N ARG A 90 0.45 11.63 -3.49
CA ARG A 90 -0.93 11.13 -3.33
C ARG A 90 -1.93 12.25 -3.17
N ILE A 91 -1.67 13.23 -2.30
CA ILE A 91 -2.59 14.35 -2.08
C ILE A 91 -2.78 15.18 -3.36
N TRP A 92 -1.72 15.37 -4.14
CA TRP A 92 -1.78 16.09 -5.41
C TRP A 92 -2.56 15.30 -6.47
N TYR A 93 -2.18 14.06 -6.67
CA TYR A 93 -2.80 13.21 -7.68
C TYR A 93 -4.30 13.04 -7.42
N TYR A 94 -4.67 12.65 -6.20
CA TYR A 94 -6.07 12.35 -5.89
C TYR A 94 -6.98 13.58 -5.91
N LEU A 95 -6.51 14.73 -5.48
CA LEU A 95 -7.30 15.95 -5.52
C LEU A 95 -7.45 16.51 -6.94
N LEU A 96 -6.39 16.47 -7.76
CA LEU A 96 -6.45 16.91 -9.14
C LEU A 96 -7.29 15.97 -10.02
N GLU A 97 -7.14 14.65 -9.83
CA GLU A 97 -7.97 13.63 -10.47
C GLU A 97 -9.44 13.79 -10.07
N GLY A 98 -9.74 13.93 -8.78
CA GLY A 98 -11.09 14.12 -8.26
C GLY A 98 -11.75 15.44 -8.74
N ALA A 99 -10.96 16.45 -9.08
CA ALA A 99 -11.44 17.68 -9.69
C ALA A 99 -11.72 17.53 -11.22
N GLY A 100 -11.41 16.38 -11.83
CA GLY A 100 -11.66 16.10 -13.25
C GLY A 100 -10.48 16.38 -14.18
N LEU A 101 -9.29 16.62 -13.65
CA LEU A 101 -8.08 16.76 -14.47
C LEU A 101 -7.55 15.38 -14.90
N SER A 102 -7.05 15.27 -16.13
CA SER A 102 -6.21 14.14 -16.53
C SER A 102 -4.85 14.27 -15.87
N VAL A 103 -4.49 13.30 -15.03
CA VAL A 103 -3.26 13.34 -14.23
C VAL A 103 -2.38 12.13 -14.56
N GLN A 104 -1.08 12.36 -14.74
CA GLN A 104 -0.11 11.29 -14.90
C GLN A 104 0.96 11.37 -13.81
N LEU A 105 1.21 10.23 -13.18
CA LEU A 105 2.35 10.04 -12.28
C LEU A 105 3.50 9.42 -13.08
N VAL A 106 4.71 9.97 -12.95
CA VAL A 106 5.88 9.45 -13.66
C VAL A 106 6.99 9.05 -12.70
N ASN A 107 7.75 8.03 -13.08
CA ASN A 107 8.88 7.60 -12.29
C ASN A 107 10.06 8.57 -12.49
N PRO A 108 10.64 9.11 -11.41
CA PRO A 108 11.80 10.03 -11.47
C PRO A 108 12.98 9.50 -12.28
N SER A 109 13.22 8.17 -12.26
CA SER A 109 14.32 7.58 -13.02
C SER A 109 14.15 7.72 -14.53
N HIS A 110 12.93 7.69 -15.05
CA HIS A 110 12.66 7.89 -16.47
C HIS A 110 12.85 9.35 -16.90
N ALA A 111 12.37 10.30 -16.09
CA ALA A 111 12.57 11.73 -16.37
C ALA A 111 14.07 12.13 -16.31
N ARG A 112 14.87 11.48 -15.45
CA ARG A 112 16.31 11.72 -15.32
C ARG A 112 17.15 11.18 -16.47
N GLN A 113 16.70 10.16 -17.17
CA GLN A 113 17.42 9.54 -18.29
C GLN A 113 17.34 10.38 -19.57
N LEU A 114 16.43 11.34 -19.64
CA LEU A 114 16.30 12.23 -20.78
C LEU A 114 17.34 13.35 -20.70
N ALA A 115 18.08 13.54 -21.78
CA ALA A 115 19.19 14.52 -21.85
C ALA A 115 18.66 15.97 -21.66
N GLY A 116 19.44 16.80 -20.95
CA GLY A 116 19.17 18.24 -20.83
C GLY A 116 18.48 18.70 -19.55
N ARG A 117 18.37 17.86 -18.50
CA ARG A 117 17.73 18.22 -17.22
C ARG A 117 18.48 19.37 -16.51
N PRO A 118 17.79 20.46 -16.14
CA PRO A 118 18.31 21.51 -15.28
C PRO A 118 18.48 21.04 -13.83
N LYS A 119 19.16 21.85 -12.98
CA LYS A 119 19.52 21.46 -11.60
C LYS A 119 18.78 22.24 -10.50
N THR A 120 17.57 22.73 -10.74
CA THR A 120 16.79 23.46 -9.71
C THR A 120 15.31 23.09 -9.79
N ASP A 121 14.61 23.04 -8.65
CA ASP A 121 13.21 22.61 -8.51
C ASP A 121 12.27 23.34 -9.48
N ARG A 122 12.39 24.68 -9.61
CA ARG A 122 11.61 25.47 -10.58
C ARG A 122 11.84 25.06 -12.05
N LEU A 123 13.08 24.71 -12.36
CA LEU A 123 13.45 24.22 -13.68
C LEU A 123 13.01 22.77 -13.89
N ASP A 124 12.90 22.00 -12.80
CA ASP A 124 12.40 20.62 -12.86
C ASP A 124 10.89 20.60 -13.21
N ALA A 125 10.06 21.46 -12.61
CA ALA A 125 8.66 21.59 -12.99
C ALA A 125 8.48 22.04 -14.47
N GLN A 126 9.32 22.99 -14.94
CA GLN A 126 9.34 23.40 -16.35
C GLN A 126 9.75 22.27 -17.28
N TRP A 127 10.74 21.48 -16.86
CA TRP A 127 11.23 20.33 -17.63
C TRP A 127 10.16 19.23 -17.73
N ILE A 128 9.49 18.90 -16.62
CA ILE A 128 8.37 17.94 -16.61
C ILE A 128 7.26 18.42 -17.55
N ALA A 129 6.87 19.70 -17.47
CA ALA A 129 5.85 20.27 -18.34
C ALA A 129 6.24 20.20 -19.83
N ARG A 130 7.51 20.46 -20.16
CA ARG A 130 8.02 20.36 -21.53
C ARG A 130 8.00 18.92 -22.04
N LEU A 131 8.43 17.95 -21.25
CA LEU A 131 8.37 16.54 -21.61
C LEU A 131 6.93 16.04 -21.77
N ALA A 132 6.01 16.57 -20.97
CA ALA A 132 4.58 16.29 -21.06
C ALA A 132 3.98 16.80 -22.39
N GLU A 133 4.35 18.01 -22.82
CA GLU A 133 3.93 18.55 -24.13
C GLU A 133 4.31 17.62 -25.28
N MET A 134 5.52 17.09 -25.25
CA MET A 134 6.05 16.18 -26.27
C MET A 134 5.53 14.75 -26.17
N GLY A 135 4.85 14.40 -25.07
CA GLY A 135 4.40 13.03 -24.79
C GLY A 135 5.54 12.03 -24.56
N LEU A 136 6.70 12.50 -24.10
CA LEU A 136 7.90 11.68 -23.90
C LEU A 136 7.92 10.95 -22.54
N LEU A 137 6.99 11.26 -21.65
CA LEU A 137 6.92 10.67 -20.31
C LEU A 137 6.09 9.38 -20.33
N ARG A 138 6.62 8.34 -19.70
CA ARG A 138 5.87 7.08 -19.47
C ARG A 138 5.09 7.19 -18.16
N PRO A 139 3.76 7.11 -18.19
CA PRO A 139 2.96 7.12 -16.98
C PRO A 139 3.19 5.86 -16.16
N SER A 140 3.27 6.02 -14.84
CA SER A 140 3.13 4.92 -13.88
C SER A 140 1.66 4.60 -13.72
N PHE A 141 1.33 3.33 -13.60
CA PHE A 141 -0.04 2.92 -13.31
C PHE A 141 -0.44 3.35 -11.89
N VAL A 142 -1.48 4.15 -11.79
CA VAL A 142 -2.16 4.49 -10.53
C VAL A 142 -3.53 3.82 -10.58
N PRO A 143 -3.83 2.88 -9.69
CA PRO A 143 -5.12 2.20 -9.69
C PRO A 143 -6.28 3.17 -9.52
N PRO A 144 -7.47 2.88 -10.03
CA PRO A 144 -8.68 3.65 -9.78
C PRO A 144 -9.05 3.64 -8.28
N PRO A 145 -9.91 4.58 -7.81
CA PRO A 145 -10.21 4.76 -6.38
C PRO A 145 -10.64 3.48 -5.65
N GLU A 146 -11.46 2.66 -6.29
CA GLU A 146 -12.01 1.42 -5.73
C GLU A 146 -10.88 0.40 -5.44
N ILE A 147 -9.96 0.25 -6.40
CA ILE A 147 -8.81 -0.64 -6.25
C ILE A 147 -7.82 -0.08 -5.23
N ARG A 148 -7.72 1.24 -5.07
CA ARG A 148 -6.90 1.86 -4.01
C ARG A 148 -7.45 1.51 -2.63
N ALA A 149 -8.76 1.62 -2.44
CA ALA A 149 -9.42 1.25 -1.19
C ALA A 149 -9.20 -0.24 -0.86
N LEU A 150 -9.41 -1.13 -1.84
CA LEU A 150 -9.17 -2.57 -1.68
C LEU A 150 -7.71 -2.89 -1.31
N ARG A 151 -6.74 -2.20 -1.92
CA ARG A 151 -5.31 -2.35 -1.56
C ARG A 151 -4.99 -1.91 -0.14
N ASP A 152 -5.63 -0.88 0.38
CA ASP A 152 -5.42 -0.43 1.76
C ASP A 152 -6.02 -1.43 2.75
N LEU A 153 -7.20 -1.98 2.46
CA LEU A 153 -7.84 -3.04 3.25
C LEU A 153 -6.99 -4.32 3.27
N THR A 154 -6.58 -4.81 2.11
CA THR A 154 -5.79 -6.05 2.02
C THR A 154 -4.41 -5.92 2.69
N ARG A 155 -3.76 -4.76 2.59
CA ARG A 155 -2.51 -4.50 3.31
C ARG A 155 -2.72 -4.45 4.81
N THR A 156 -3.80 -3.83 5.28
CA THR A 156 -4.16 -3.78 6.69
C THR A 156 -4.42 -5.19 7.24
N ARG A 157 -5.20 -6.00 6.50
CA ARG A 157 -5.41 -7.42 6.83
C ARG A 157 -4.10 -8.18 6.99
N LEU A 158 -3.19 -8.05 6.01
CA LEU A 158 -1.90 -8.72 6.07
C LEU A 158 -1.08 -8.32 7.30
N GLN A 159 -1.10 -7.05 7.69
CA GLN A 159 -0.41 -6.56 8.88
C GLN A 159 -1.01 -7.15 10.16
N LEU A 160 -2.34 -7.16 10.28
CA LEU A 160 -3.05 -7.74 11.43
C LEU A 160 -2.77 -9.25 11.57
N VAL A 161 -2.74 -9.99 10.47
CA VAL A 161 -2.38 -11.42 10.47
C VAL A 161 -0.93 -11.62 10.94
N ARG A 162 0.00 -10.79 10.48
CA ARG A 162 1.40 -10.82 10.95
C ARG A 162 1.52 -10.47 12.44
N ASP A 163 0.74 -9.52 12.93
CA ASP A 163 0.72 -9.13 14.33
C ASP A 163 0.16 -10.26 15.20
N ARG A 164 -0.92 -10.93 14.76
CA ARG A 164 -1.47 -12.11 15.41
C ARG A 164 -0.45 -13.25 15.51
N THR A 165 0.27 -13.52 14.41
CA THR A 165 1.33 -14.54 14.41
C THR A 165 2.43 -14.21 15.39
N ARG A 166 2.89 -12.95 15.43
CA ARG A 166 3.89 -12.50 16.41
C ARG A 166 3.40 -12.63 17.86
N GLU A 167 2.12 -12.40 18.07
CA GLU A 167 1.53 -12.53 19.42
C GLU A 167 1.49 -13.98 19.90
N TRP A 168 1.11 -14.92 19.01
CA TRP A 168 1.24 -16.35 19.31
C TRP A 168 2.67 -16.78 19.62
N GLN A 169 3.65 -16.28 18.87
CA GLN A 169 5.07 -16.56 19.13
C GLN A 169 5.54 -16.00 20.49
N ARG A 170 5.05 -14.83 20.90
CA ARG A 170 5.34 -14.28 22.24
C ARG A 170 4.74 -15.13 23.34
N LEU A 171 3.50 -15.56 23.15
CA LEU A 171 2.83 -16.46 24.09
C LEU A 171 3.58 -17.81 24.20
N GLU A 172 4.00 -18.38 23.08
CA GLU A 172 4.80 -19.61 23.09
C GLU A 172 6.12 -19.46 23.85
N LYS A 173 6.84 -18.36 23.67
CA LYS A 173 8.05 -18.06 24.46
C LYS A 173 7.76 -17.93 25.96
N LEU A 174 6.63 -17.36 26.34
CA LEU A 174 6.20 -17.30 27.75
C LEU A 174 5.95 -18.69 28.30
N LEU A 175 5.31 -19.57 27.55
CA LEU A 175 5.04 -20.95 27.93
C LEU A 175 6.34 -21.74 28.06
N GLU A 176 7.29 -21.58 27.16
CA GLU A 176 8.63 -22.16 27.24
C GLU A 176 9.33 -21.78 28.57
N GLY A 177 9.25 -20.50 28.96
CA GLY A 177 9.78 -20.00 30.22
C GLY A 177 9.10 -20.61 31.47
N ALA A 178 7.85 -21.03 31.33
CA ALA A 178 7.08 -21.74 32.36
C ALA A 178 7.24 -23.27 32.28
N LEU A 179 8.14 -23.77 31.43
CA LEU A 179 8.39 -25.21 31.16
C LEU A 179 7.17 -25.93 30.61
N ILE A 180 6.34 -25.26 29.85
CA ILE A 180 5.15 -25.82 29.21
C ILE A 180 5.44 -26.07 27.72
N LYS A 181 5.50 -27.36 27.34
CA LYS A 181 5.78 -27.79 25.96
C LYS A 181 4.50 -28.18 25.21
N LEU A 182 3.45 -27.37 25.34
CA LEU A 182 2.15 -27.68 24.75
C LEU A 182 2.23 -27.81 23.21
N SER A 183 3.11 -27.06 22.54
CA SER A 183 3.35 -27.16 21.09
C SER A 183 3.87 -28.53 20.63
N SER A 184 4.44 -29.35 21.52
CA SER A 184 4.86 -30.72 21.17
C SER A 184 3.70 -31.72 21.18
N ALA A 185 2.63 -31.41 21.91
CA ALA A 185 1.47 -32.30 22.09
C ALA A 185 0.28 -31.90 21.18
N VAL A 186 0.25 -30.66 20.68
CA VAL A 186 -0.78 -30.20 19.77
C VAL A 186 -0.14 -29.79 18.42
N HIS A 187 -0.85 -30.02 17.33
CA HIS A 187 -0.32 -29.72 15.99
C HIS A 187 0.02 -28.22 15.81
N SER A 188 -0.73 -27.32 16.44
CA SER A 188 -0.48 -25.88 16.42
C SER A 188 -1.18 -25.19 17.58
N LEU A 189 -0.46 -24.32 18.29
CA LEU A 189 -1.05 -23.51 19.37
C LEU A 189 -2.12 -22.54 18.86
N SER A 190 -1.90 -21.96 17.67
CA SER A 190 -2.77 -20.94 17.08
C SER A 190 -4.03 -21.49 16.42
N ARG A 191 -3.99 -22.76 15.95
CA ARG A 191 -5.08 -23.36 15.17
C ARG A 191 -5.92 -24.36 15.97
N THR A 192 -5.42 -24.82 17.11
CA THR A 192 -6.06 -25.89 17.88
C THR A 192 -6.94 -25.33 18.99
N LYS A 193 -8.24 -25.64 18.94
CA LYS A 193 -9.19 -25.27 20.01
C LYS A 193 -8.73 -25.77 21.38
N THR A 194 -8.21 -26.99 21.43
CA THR A 194 -7.64 -27.58 22.67
C THR A 194 -6.54 -26.72 23.29
N ALA A 195 -5.59 -26.22 22.48
CA ALA A 195 -4.54 -25.37 23.03
C ALA A 195 -5.14 -24.08 23.63
N ARG A 196 -6.10 -23.47 22.96
CA ARG A 196 -6.78 -22.29 23.48
C ARG A 196 -7.55 -22.57 24.78
N ASP A 197 -8.32 -23.65 24.83
CA ASP A 197 -9.09 -24.03 26.03
C ASP A 197 -8.17 -24.29 27.24
N ILE A 198 -7.02 -24.95 27.02
CA ILE A 198 -6.02 -25.20 28.04
C ILE A 198 -5.39 -23.89 28.53
N LEU A 199 -4.95 -23.02 27.61
CA LEU A 199 -4.35 -21.72 27.94
C LEU A 199 -5.33 -20.81 28.68
N GLU A 200 -6.59 -20.83 28.32
CA GLU A 200 -7.64 -20.09 29.03
C GLU A 200 -7.89 -20.68 30.46
N ALA A 201 -7.82 -21.99 30.61
CA ALA A 201 -7.91 -22.61 31.92
C ALA A 201 -6.71 -22.24 32.81
N ILE A 202 -5.48 -22.26 32.27
CA ILE A 202 -4.27 -21.78 32.96
C ILE A 202 -4.41 -20.31 33.36
N ALA A 203 -4.90 -19.46 32.44
CA ALA A 203 -5.14 -18.04 32.70
C ALA A 203 -6.19 -17.79 33.80
N ARG A 204 -7.11 -18.77 34.04
CA ARG A 204 -8.05 -18.77 35.15
C ARG A 204 -7.48 -19.37 36.45
N GLY A 205 -6.21 -19.80 36.45
CA GLY A 205 -5.51 -20.32 37.61
C GLY A 205 -5.49 -21.84 37.75
N GLN A 206 -5.99 -22.60 36.75
CA GLN A 206 -5.88 -24.07 36.78
C GLN A 206 -4.41 -24.48 36.59
N ARG A 207 -3.93 -25.38 37.47
CA ARG A 207 -2.52 -25.82 37.49
C ARG A 207 -2.36 -27.35 37.47
N ASP A 208 -3.44 -28.11 37.58
CA ASP A 208 -3.36 -29.57 37.57
C ASP A 208 -3.28 -30.11 36.13
N PRO A 209 -2.17 -30.82 35.77
CA PRO A 209 -1.97 -31.33 34.39
C PRO A 209 -3.09 -32.26 33.92
N LYS A 210 -3.65 -33.11 34.81
CA LYS A 210 -4.73 -34.06 34.47
C LYS A 210 -6.00 -33.32 34.11
N THR A 211 -6.38 -32.33 34.92
CA THR A 211 -7.56 -31.49 34.66
C THR A 211 -7.42 -30.70 33.37
N LEU A 212 -6.22 -30.15 33.08
CA LEU A 212 -5.93 -29.45 31.85
C LEU A 212 -5.96 -30.39 30.64
N ALA A 213 -5.36 -31.58 30.74
CA ALA A 213 -5.38 -32.58 29.68
C ALA A 213 -6.79 -33.13 29.39
N ALA A 214 -7.71 -33.08 30.35
CA ALA A 214 -9.11 -33.46 30.14
C ALA A 214 -9.84 -32.54 29.14
N LEU A 215 -9.33 -31.32 28.89
CA LEU A 215 -9.85 -30.38 27.88
C LEU A 215 -9.43 -30.77 26.46
N ALA A 216 -8.51 -31.72 26.33
CA ALA A 216 -8.05 -32.16 25.01
C ALA A 216 -9.16 -32.85 24.21
N ALA A 217 -9.34 -32.43 22.96
CA ALA A 217 -10.29 -33.05 22.05
C ALA A 217 -9.91 -34.51 21.75
N PRO A 218 -10.89 -35.40 21.52
CA PRO A 218 -10.63 -36.84 21.29
C PRO A 218 -9.73 -37.14 20.08
N GLN A 219 -9.68 -36.21 19.12
CA GLN A 219 -8.96 -36.38 17.82
C GLN A 219 -7.48 -35.97 17.91
N ILE A 220 -6.97 -35.58 19.07
CA ILE A 220 -5.55 -35.21 19.20
C ILE A 220 -4.67 -36.45 19.03
N LYS A 221 -3.65 -36.30 18.18
CA LYS A 221 -2.60 -37.28 17.96
C LYS A 221 -1.95 -37.60 19.32
N ASP A 222 -1.80 -38.88 19.64
CA ASP A 222 -1.29 -39.39 20.91
C ASP A 222 -2.15 -39.07 22.17
N GLY A 223 -3.31 -38.42 21.97
CA GLY A 223 -4.36 -38.33 22.98
C GLY A 223 -4.08 -37.41 24.16
N ARG A 224 -4.90 -37.53 25.19
CA ARG A 224 -4.81 -36.78 26.46
C ARG A 224 -3.50 -36.99 27.19
N SER A 225 -2.90 -38.21 27.08
CA SER A 225 -1.63 -38.56 27.72
C SER A 225 -0.48 -37.69 27.27
N ALA A 226 -0.37 -37.41 25.96
CA ALA A 226 0.68 -36.52 25.44
C ALA A 226 0.52 -35.08 25.96
N VAL A 227 -0.72 -34.59 26.04
CA VAL A 227 -1.01 -33.27 26.61
C VAL A 227 -0.66 -33.23 28.11
N GLU A 228 -1.01 -34.27 28.87
CA GLU A 228 -0.66 -34.38 30.28
C GLU A 228 0.86 -34.35 30.49
N GLN A 229 1.61 -35.17 29.73
CA GLN A 229 3.07 -35.19 29.77
C GLN A 229 3.70 -33.83 29.38
N ALA A 230 3.13 -33.11 28.39
CA ALA A 230 3.61 -31.78 27.99
C ALA A 230 3.38 -30.70 29.08
N LEU A 231 2.50 -30.97 30.02
CA LEU A 231 2.19 -30.09 31.16
C LEU A 231 2.84 -30.55 32.48
N GLU A 232 3.32 -31.79 32.55
CA GLU A 232 4.05 -32.30 33.71
C GLU A 232 5.32 -31.49 33.95
N GLY A 233 5.56 -31.10 35.19
CA GLY A 233 6.74 -30.32 35.57
C GLY A 233 6.65 -28.83 35.24
N MET A 234 5.50 -28.34 34.83
CA MET A 234 5.32 -26.89 34.58
C MET A 234 5.56 -26.06 35.85
N ILE A 235 6.23 -24.93 35.70
CA ILE A 235 6.52 -23.97 36.77
C ILE A 235 5.77 -22.68 36.53
N LEU A 236 4.57 -22.57 37.07
CA LEU A 236 3.73 -21.37 36.95
C LEU A 236 3.91 -20.46 38.17
N GLY A 237 4.64 -19.34 37.96
CA GLY A 237 4.61 -18.22 38.91
C GLY A 237 3.29 -17.43 38.77
N ASP A 238 2.98 -16.62 39.80
CA ASP A 238 1.70 -15.87 39.85
C ASP A 238 1.48 -14.87 38.72
N HIS A 239 2.55 -14.46 38.04
CA HIS A 239 2.48 -13.56 36.89
C HIS A 239 2.10 -14.27 35.59
N HIS A 240 2.41 -15.56 35.41
CA HIS A 240 2.15 -16.28 34.17
C HIS A 240 0.67 -16.32 33.77
N PRO A 241 -0.31 -16.64 34.65
CA PRO A 241 -1.72 -16.61 34.29
C PRO A 241 -2.18 -15.23 33.78
N ARG A 242 -1.66 -14.15 34.39
CA ARG A 242 -1.99 -12.77 33.98
C ARG A 242 -1.43 -12.43 32.62
N LEU A 243 -0.17 -12.80 32.35
CA LEU A 243 0.46 -12.58 31.06
C LEU A 243 -0.20 -13.41 29.96
N ILE A 244 -0.51 -14.68 30.23
CA ILE A 244 -1.26 -15.54 29.30
C ILE A 244 -2.61 -14.88 28.94
N ARG A 245 -3.34 -14.35 29.94
CA ARG A 245 -4.60 -13.65 29.72
C ARG A 245 -4.41 -12.45 28.80
N ILE A 246 -3.40 -11.60 29.04
CA ILE A 246 -3.11 -10.42 28.20
C ILE A 246 -2.86 -10.84 26.75
N HIS A 247 -2.05 -11.88 26.52
CA HIS A 247 -1.78 -12.37 25.16
C HIS A 247 -3.04 -12.93 24.49
N LEU A 248 -3.86 -13.73 25.21
CA LEU A 248 -5.10 -14.28 24.67
C LEU A 248 -6.14 -13.19 24.34
N ASP A 249 -6.26 -12.16 25.17
CA ASP A 249 -7.16 -11.04 24.94
C ASP A 249 -6.71 -10.23 23.72
N HIS A 250 -5.38 -10.03 23.56
CA HIS A 250 -4.83 -9.34 22.37
C HIS A 250 -5.02 -10.17 21.10
N ILE A 251 -4.79 -11.48 21.14
CA ILE A 251 -5.08 -12.38 20.01
C ILE A 251 -6.57 -12.31 19.64
N THR A 252 -7.47 -12.35 20.63
CA THR A 252 -8.91 -12.22 20.38
C THR A 252 -9.29 -10.90 19.73
N PHE A 253 -8.65 -9.80 20.15
CA PHE A 253 -8.81 -8.48 19.53
C PHE A 253 -8.35 -8.51 18.06
N LEU A 254 -7.18 -9.08 17.79
CA LEU A 254 -6.64 -9.20 16.44
C LEU A 254 -7.53 -10.08 15.54
N ASP A 255 -8.05 -11.21 16.07
CA ASP A 255 -8.99 -12.06 15.33
C ASP A 255 -10.26 -11.29 14.92
N ARG A 256 -10.84 -10.51 15.85
CA ARG A 256 -12.01 -9.65 15.54
C ARG A 256 -11.68 -8.55 14.53
N SER A 257 -10.51 -7.95 14.64
CA SER A 257 -10.08 -6.91 13.71
C SER A 257 -9.85 -7.45 12.31
N ILE A 258 -9.30 -8.68 12.19
CA ILE A 258 -9.12 -9.35 10.90
C ILE A 258 -10.48 -9.63 10.28
N ALA A 259 -11.43 -10.21 11.04
CA ALA A 259 -12.77 -10.51 10.54
C ALA A 259 -13.48 -9.22 10.05
N ALA A 260 -13.41 -8.12 10.81
CA ALA A 260 -14.00 -6.85 10.40
C ALA A 260 -13.41 -6.30 9.09
N VAL A 261 -12.08 -6.44 8.90
CA VAL A 261 -11.43 -6.01 7.64
C VAL A 261 -11.78 -6.97 6.50
N GLU A 262 -11.97 -8.26 6.76
CA GLU A 262 -12.44 -9.24 5.77
C GLU A 262 -13.85 -8.90 5.29
N ASP A 263 -14.75 -8.56 6.18
CA ASP A 263 -16.12 -8.09 5.82
C ASP A 263 -16.08 -6.84 4.92
N GLU A 264 -15.17 -5.88 5.22
CA GLU A 264 -14.98 -4.69 4.38
C GLU A 264 -14.36 -5.02 3.01
N ILE A 265 -13.46 -6.01 2.94
CA ILE A 265 -12.88 -6.48 1.67
C ILE A 265 -13.98 -7.11 0.81
N ASP A 266 -14.81 -7.96 1.39
CA ASP A 266 -15.91 -8.61 0.68
C ASP A 266 -16.89 -7.56 0.13
N ALA A 267 -17.29 -6.59 0.96
CA ALA A 267 -18.14 -5.49 0.53
C ALA A 267 -17.51 -4.63 -0.59
N ALA A 268 -16.20 -4.38 -0.51
CA ALA A 268 -15.48 -3.64 -1.55
C ALA A 268 -15.41 -4.43 -2.87
N LEU A 269 -15.23 -5.75 -2.80
CA LEU A 269 -15.24 -6.63 -3.98
C LEU A 269 -16.62 -6.67 -4.64
N ASP A 270 -17.69 -6.77 -3.83
CA ASP A 270 -19.07 -6.76 -4.33
C ASP A 270 -19.43 -5.46 -5.06
N ALA A 271 -18.81 -4.35 -4.67
CA ALA A 271 -18.99 -3.04 -5.28
C ALA A 271 -18.23 -2.85 -6.61
N ILE A 272 -17.35 -3.79 -7.00
CA ILE A 272 -16.54 -3.68 -8.23
C ILE A 272 -17.12 -4.64 -9.30
N PRO A 273 -17.97 -4.16 -10.23
CA PRO A 273 -18.62 -5.03 -11.23
C PRO A 273 -17.61 -5.82 -12.09
N ALA A 274 -16.46 -5.22 -12.41
CA ALA A 274 -15.40 -5.86 -13.18
C ALA A 274 -14.76 -7.07 -12.46
N ALA A 275 -14.81 -7.12 -11.12
CA ALA A 275 -14.31 -8.26 -10.35
C ALA A 275 -15.09 -9.55 -10.61
N TRP A 276 -16.35 -9.42 -11.02
CA TRP A 276 -17.27 -10.53 -11.31
C TRP A 276 -17.42 -10.82 -12.81
N GLY A 277 -16.57 -10.23 -13.67
CA GLY A 277 -16.73 -10.37 -15.10
C GLY A 277 -17.99 -9.70 -15.68
N ILE A 278 -18.54 -8.72 -14.96
CA ILE A 278 -19.71 -7.95 -15.38
C ILE A 278 -19.21 -6.59 -15.87
N SER A 279 -19.58 -6.19 -17.10
CA SER A 279 -19.28 -4.84 -17.60
C SER A 279 -20.08 -3.79 -16.84
N ALA A 280 -19.66 -2.51 -16.90
CA ALA A 280 -20.36 -1.39 -16.27
C ALA A 280 -21.84 -1.28 -16.67
N ASP A 281 -22.24 -1.89 -17.80
CA ASP A 281 -23.61 -1.97 -18.29
C ASP A 281 -24.38 -3.21 -17.81
N GLY A 282 -23.82 -3.99 -16.87
CA GLY A 282 -24.46 -5.20 -16.32
C GLY A 282 -24.48 -6.40 -17.27
N VAL A 283 -23.80 -6.34 -18.40
CA VAL A 283 -23.68 -7.44 -19.36
C VAL A 283 -22.45 -8.28 -19.04
N PRO A 284 -22.54 -9.63 -18.96
CA PRO A 284 -21.36 -10.47 -18.78
C PRO A 284 -20.32 -10.17 -19.85
N SER A 285 -19.11 -9.80 -19.46
CA SER A 285 -18.02 -9.58 -20.41
C SER A 285 -17.57 -10.94 -20.95
N PRO A 286 -17.51 -11.14 -22.27
CA PRO A 286 -17.01 -12.38 -22.86
C PRO A 286 -15.49 -12.54 -22.67
N ASP A 287 -14.79 -11.48 -22.23
CA ASP A 287 -13.35 -11.49 -21.99
C ASP A 287 -13.11 -10.91 -20.58
N PRO A 288 -12.66 -11.72 -19.61
CA PRO A 288 -12.26 -11.19 -18.31
C PRO A 288 -11.12 -10.21 -18.58
N GLY A 289 -11.39 -8.91 -18.41
CA GLY A 289 -10.38 -7.86 -18.61
C GLY A 289 -9.10 -8.15 -17.82
N PRO A 290 -8.00 -7.43 -18.10
CA PRO A 290 -6.70 -7.65 -17.45
C PRO A 290 -6.76 -7.61 -15.92
N ASP A 291 -7.79 -7.02 -15.34
CA ASP A 291 -8.00 -6.94 -13.89
C ASP A 291 -8.55 -8.24 -13.28
N ALA A 292 -9.34 -9.02 -14.03
CA ALA A 292 -9.80 -10.35 -13.56
C ALA A 292 -8.61 -11.34 -13.51
N ALA A 293 -7.63 -11.21 -14.40
CA ALA A 293 -6.38 -11.98 -14.35
C ALA A 293 -5.51 -11.60 -13.14
N ALA A 294 -5.54 -10.33 -12.72
CA ALA A 294 -4.82 -9.86 -11.54
C ALA A 294 -5.49 -10.33 -10.23
N LEU A 295 -6.81 -10.42 -10.18
CA LEU A 295 -7.56 -10.99 -9.04
C LEU A 295 -7.32 -12.49 -8.92
N THR A 296 -7.37 -13.24 -10.03
CA THR A 296 -7.05 -14.68 -10.05
C THR A 296 -5.59 -14.94 -9.68
N ALA A 297 -4.67 -14.04 -10.02
CA ALA A 297 -3.27 -14.11 -9.59
C ALA A 297 -3.11 -13.78 -8.10
N ALA A 298 -3.92 -12.87 -7.54
CA ALA A 298 -3.93 -12.55 -6.12
C ALA A 298 -4.53 -13.70 -5.29
N GLU A 299 -5.55 -14.36 -5.79
CA GLU A 299 -6.14 -15.57 -5.19
C GLU A 299 -5.13 -16.73 -5.20
N ARG A 300 -4.43 -16.98 -6.32
CA ARG A 300 -3.36 -17.98 -6.40
C ARG A 300 -2.20 -17.67 -5.46
N LEU A 301 -1.79 -16.41 -5.34
CA LEU A 301 -0.75 -16.00 -4.38
C LEU A 301 -1.22 -16.16 -2.93
N ALA A 302 -2.51 -16.02 -2.64
CA ALA A 302 -3.06 -16.31 -1.33
C ALA A 302 -3.07 -17.81 -1.04
N GLU A 303 -3.46 -18.65 -2.00
CA GLU A 303 -3.43 -20.12 -1.90
C GLU A 303 -1.98 -20.66 -1.84
N GLU A 304 -1.06 -20.13 -2.66
CA GLU A 304 0.37 -20.50 -2.61
C GLU A 304 1.04 -20.02 -1.32
N GLY A 305 0.64 -18.87 -0.79
CA GLY A 305 1.06 -18.38 0.53
C GLY A 305 0.59 -19.30 1.67
N GLU A 306 -0.60 -19.84 1.60
CA GLU A 306 -1.11 -20.85 2.55
C GLU A 306 -0.40 -22.20 2.41
N ALA A 307 -0.10 -22.63 1.19
CA ALA A 307 0.65 -23.86 0.93
C ALA A 307 2.12 -23.78 1.36
N ALA A 308 2.78 -22.64 1.17
CA ALA A 308 4.17 -22.41 1.60
C ALA A 308 4.31 -22.35 3.13
N PHE A 309 3.29 -21.89 3.86
CA PHE A 309 3.25 -21.92 5.33
C PHE A 309 2.90 -23.32 5.91
N SER A 310 2.37 -24.22 5.09
CA SER A 310 2.08 -25.61 5.49
C SER A 310 3.29 -26.55 5.37
N LEU A 311 4.38 -26.12 4.73
CA LEU A 311 5.59 -26.92 4.48
C LEU A 311 6.84 -26.41 5.22
N ALA A 312 6.75 -25.35 6.01
CA ALA A 312 7.77 -24.84 6.91
C ALA A 312 7.32 -24.93 8.36
#